data_edb41322003ea7010e1d7912b1faba8d
#
_entry.id   edb41322003ea7010e1d7912b1faba8d
#
_cell.length_a   1.000
_cell.length_b   1.000
_cell.length_c   1.000
_cell.angle_alpha   90.00
_cell.angle_beta   90.00
_cell.angle_gamma   90.00
#
_symmetry.space_group_name_H-M   'P 1'
#
loop_
_entity.id
_entity.type
_entity.pdbx_description
1 polymer ?
#
loop_
_entity_poly.entity_id
_entity_poly.type
_entity_poly.pdbx_seq_one_letter_code
_entity_poly.pdbx_strand_id
1 'polypeptide(L)'
;MTRKPKILMATEASFLSTGFANYTRELLTRLHATNKYEIAEFSAYGHVNDPKDVGISWKYYANAVRPNDKRHQEYMSSADNQFGRWRFDQVVLDFKPDAVIDIRDYWMSHYEQFSSFRDFFHWILMPTVDSAPQQQTWLDTYESANAIFTYSDFGAKTLKEQTNDNINYIDTVSPGIDLNTFFPETEENRKLLKQQMGIPVDAIIIGSVMRNQKRKLIPELVKSFRITLDYYRENNPEIADKMYLYLHTSFPDAGWDLPEILKDEQVLNKTIITYNCEQCNNISPSNFVGPRAICPFCHSKTRIIPSVAQGVSVETLRRIYSVMDIYVQYAICEGFGMPQVEAAACGVPIATVNYSAMEDVVEKLEAYPISIGSYFKELETKAIRVYPDNQSLKNILIEFLNKTEKEKQDIRARTRALTEKHYNWENIAKKWQNYLDTIPSSEAKWQEPPNFLVPIDPNICNENPQNINHMALMTSICINNLKNIKLISSKRILNILQNLEYGYVQQGPNVRSYGLKQAVEELNVYIQNINNSEKARTSNYKSEEDYIKYSKIKAST
;
A
#
# COMPACT_ATOMS: atom_id res chain seq x y z
N MET A 1 -29.77 22.09 -9.54
CA MET A 1 -28.79 21.00 -9.75
C MET A 1 -28.43 20.50 -8.35
N THR A 2 -28.52 19.20 -8.10
CA THR A 2 -28.05 18.60 -6.85
C THR A 2 -26.53 18.79 -6.75
N ARG A 3 -26.03 19.14 -5.56
CA ARG A 3 -24.60 19.28 -5.29
C ARG A 3 -23.88 17.96 -5.61
N LYS A 4 -22.70 18.03 -6.22
CA LYS A 4 -21.85 16.84 -6.42
C LYS A 4 -21.34 16.34 -5.06
N PRO A 5 -21.33 15.02 -4.82
CA PRO A 5 -20.67 14.45 -3.64
C PRO A 5 -19.18 14.84 -3.62
N LYS A 6 -18.67 15.18 -2.44
CA LYS A 6 -17.27 15.56 -2.20
C LYS A 6 -16.48 14.37 -1.71
N ILE A 7 -15.48 13.94 -2.47
CA ILE A 7 -14.64 12.79 -2.15
C ILE A 7 -13.22 13.28 -1.86
N LEU A 8 -12.73 13.03 -0.66
CA LEU A 8 -11.34 13.26 -0.26
C LEU A 8 -10.58 11.94 -0.27
N MET A 9 -9.56 11.85 -1.11
CA MET A 9 -8.63 10.71 -1.13
C MET A 9 -7.41 11.03 -0.26
N ALA A 10 -7.31 10.41 0.92
CA ALA A 10 -6.18 10.54 1.82
C ALA A 10 -5.20 9.38 1.57
N THR A 11 -4.04 9.68 0.96
CA THR A 11 -3.11 8.64 0.48
C THR A 11 -1.72 9.22 0.20
N GLU A 12 -0.84 8.43 -0.43
CA GLU A 12 0.40 8.95 -1.02
C GLU A 12 0.08 9.75 -2.28
N ALA A 13 0.93 10.75 -2.58
CA ALA A 13 0.71 11.62 -3.73
C ALA A 13 0.62 10.81 -5.04
N SER A 14 -0.44 11.02 -5.80
CA SER A 14 -0.79 10.24 -7.00
C SER A 14 0.27 10.26 -8.11
N PHE A 15 1.22 11.19 -8.07
CA PHE A 15 2.35 11.28 -9.01
C PHE A 15 3.62 10.53 -8.57
N LEU A 16 3.62 9.92 -7.39
CA LEU A 16 4.75 9.08 -6.95
C LEU A 16 4.74 7.72 -7.66
N SER A 17 5.89 7.05 -7.64
CA SER A 17 6.07 5.73 -8.27
C SER A 17 5.86 4.57 -7.28
N THR A 18 4.90 4.70 -6.35
CA THR A 18 4.55 3.67 -5.38
C THR A 18 3.27 2.95 -5.75
N GLY A 19 3.01 1.80 -5.14
CA GLY A 19 1.77 1.04 -5.37
C GLY A 19 0.52 1.83 -5.00
N PHE A 20 0.52 2.50 -3.86
CA PHE A 20 -0.59 3.34 -3.40
C PHE A 20 -0.82 4.54 -4.32
N ALA A 21 0.25 5.23 -4.72
CA ALA A 21 0.17 6.35 -5.63
C ALA A 21 -0.38 5.95 -7.01
N ASN A 22 0.07 4.81 -7.54
CA ASN A 22 -0.44 4.28 -8.81
C ASN A 22 -1.93 3.96 -8.72
N TYR A 23 -2.37 3.27 -7.66
CA TYR A 23 -3.79 2.99 -7.44
C TYR A 23 -4.60 4.28 -7.36
N THR A 24 -4.14 5.24 -6.57
CA THR A 24 -4.78 6.56 -6.42
C THR A 24 -4.93 7.27 -7.75
N ARG A 25 -3.86 7.37 -8.52
CA ARG A 25 -3.88 8.03 -9.84
C ARG A 25 -4.89 7.39 -10.77
N GLU A 26 -4.86 6.08 -10.90
CA GLU A 26 -5.74 5.34 -11.79
C GLU A 26 -7.22 5.48 -11.38
N LEU A 27 -7.51 5.40 -10.08
CA LEU A 27 -8.87 5.56 -9.56
C LEU A 27 -9.36 7.00 -9.72
N LEU A 28 -8.59 7.99 -9.25
CA LEU A 28 -9.01 9.40 -9.29
C LEU A 28 -9.17 9.92 -10.72
N THR A 29 -8.31 9.52 -11.65
CA THR A 29 -8.46 9.88 -13.07
C THR A 29 -9.81 9.43 -13.63
N ARG A 30 -10.23 8.19 -13.31
CA ARG A 30 -11.51 7.65 -13.79
C ARG A 30 -12.71 8.28 -13.08
N LEU A 31 -12.64 8.46 -11.77
CA LEU A 31 -13.70 9.14 -11.03
C LEU A 31 -13.88 10.58 -11.49
N HIS A 32 -12.78 11.31 -11.69
CA HIS A 32 -12.79 12.69 -12.18
C HIS A 32 -13.38 12.80 -13.59
N ALA A 33 -13.04 11.87 -14.48
CA ALA A 33 -13.56 11.84 -15.86
C ALA A 33 -15.10 11.69 -15.92
N THR A 34 -15.74 11.09 -14.89
CA THR A 34 -17.19 10.99 -14.83
C THR A 34 -17.90 12.32 -14.61
N ASN A 35 -17.18 13.32 -14.11
CA ASN A 35 -17.71 14.62 -13.69
C ASN A 35 -18.87 14.54 -12.66
N LYS A 36 -19.05 13.39 -12.00
CA LYS A 36 -20.09 13.18 -10.97
C LYS A 36 -19.71 13.75 -9.61
N TYR A 37 -18.41 13.74 -9.27
CA TYR A 37 -17.87 14.05 -7.96
C TYR A 37 -17.04 15.34 -7.96
N GLU A 38 -17.01 16.03 -6.82
CA GLU A 38 -15.97 17.00 -6.51
C GLU A 38 -14.85 16.25 -5.78
N ILE A 39 -13.69 16.19 -6.37
CA ILE A 39 -12.57 15.37 -5.89
C ILE A 39 -11.47 16.25 -5.30
N ALA A 40 -10.94 15.83 -4.15
CA ALA A 40 -9.71 16.34 -3.59
C ALA A 40 -8.78 15.19 -3.21
N GLU A 41 -7.48 15.47 -3.26
CA GLU A 41 -6.42 14.57 -2.83
C GLU A 41 -5.65 15.21 -1.67
N PHE A 42 -5.49 14.46 -0.56
CA PHE A 42 -4.62 14.83 0.56
C PHE A 42 -3.41 13.90 0.57
N SER A 43 -2.26 14.43 0.21
CA SER A 43 -1.13 13.65 -0.27
C SER A 43 0.01 13.57 0.72
N ALA A 44 0.21 12.43 1.35
CA ALA A 44 1.46 12.11 2.03
C ALA A 44 2.65 12.20 1.04
N TYR A 45 3.77 12.74 1.51
CA TYR A 45 5.03 12.94 0.77
C TYR A 45 4.99 13.92 -0.42
N GLY A 46 3.81 14.43 -0.81
CA GLY A 46 3.68 15.42 -1.87
C GLY A 46 3.82 16.85 -1.36
N HIS A 47 4.47 17.74 -2.12
CA HIS A 47 4.68 19.15 -1.83
C HIS A 47 3.71 20.05 -2.61
N VAL A 48 3.55 21.30 -2.17
CA VAL A 48 2.56 22.27 -2.69
C VAL A 48 2.68 22.51 -4.21
N ASN A 49 3.88 22.53 -4.76
CA ASN A 49 4.11 22.87 -6.17
C ASN A 49 4.19 21.66 -7.09
N ASP A 50 4.33 20.45 -6.56
CA ASP A 50 4.51 19.24 -7.36
C ASP A 50 3.34 18.97 -8.34
N PRO A 51 2.06 19.23 -7.99
CA PRO A 51 0.94 18.99 -8.92
C PRO A 51 0.96 19.78 -10.21
N LYS A 52 1.60 20.97 -10.22
CA LYS A 52 1.69 21.82 -11.41
C LYS A 52 2.56 21.19 -12.49
N ASP A 53 3.56 20.43 -12.07
CA ASP A 53 4.52 19.79 -12.98
C ASP A 53 3.97 18.49 -13.59
N VAL A 54 2.95 17.88 -12.95
CA VAL A 54 2.39 16.58 -13.36
C VAL A 54 0.95 16.65 -13.88
N GLY A 55 0.35 17.84 -13.92
CA GLY A 55 -0.96 18.06 -14.56
C GLY A 55 -2.16 17.48 -13.82
N ILE A 56 -2.16 17.46 -12.46
CA ILE A 56 -3.31 17.05 -11.67
C ILE A 56 -4.47 18.03 -11.87
N SER A 57 -5.66 17.51 -12.19
CA SER A 57 -6.87 18.29 -12.53
C SER A 57 -7.86 18.44 -11.37
N TRP A 58 -7.68 17.73 -10.26
CA TRP A 58 -8.51 17.85 -9.05
C TRP A 58 -7.86 18.69 -7.98
N LYS A 59 -8.59 19.05 -6.91
CA LYS A 59 -8.08 19.83 -5.78
C LYS A 59 -7.01 19.03 -5.05
N TYR A 60 -5.89 19.69 -4.72
CA TYR A 60 -4.72 19.05 -4.14
C TYR A 60 -4.32 19.71 -2.82
N TYR A 61 -4.12 18.91 -1.78
CA TYR A 61 -3.62 19.30 -0.47
C TYR A 61 -2.31 18.58 -0.20
N ALA A 62 -1.21 19.34 -0.19
CA ALA A 62 0.11 18.80 0.14
C ALA A 62 0.24 18.53 1.63
N ASN A 63 0.75 17.37 2.02
CA ASN A 63 1.12 17.11 3.41
C ASN A 63 2.59 17.45 3.71
N ALA A 64 3.50 17.15 2.77
CA ALA A 64 4.92 17.38 2.97
C ALA A 64 5.30 18.87 2.89
N VAL A 65 6.25 19.27 3.71
CA VAL A 65 6.84 20.61 3.71
C VAL A 65 8.34 20.55 3.51
N ARG A 66 8.88 21.53 2.80
CA ARG A 66 10.33 21.58 2.50
C ARG A 66 11.12 21.97 3.77
N PRO A 67 12.42 21.61 3.85
CA PRO A 67 13.28 21.89 5.02
C PRO A 67 13.35 23.36 5.45
N ASN A 68 13.14 24.30 4.51
CA ASN A 68 13.13 25.74 4.79
C ASN A 68 11.77 26.27 5.28
N ASP A 69 10.72 25.46 5.34
CA ASP A 69 9.42 25.83 5.89
C ASP A 69 9.46 25.79 7.43
N LYS A 70 8.92 26.82 8.09
CA LYS A 70 8.84 26.90 9.56
C LYS A 70 8.09 25.74 10.21
N ARG A 71 7.24 25.02 9.46
CA ARG A 71 6.46 23.85 9.90
C ARG A 71 7.21 22.54 9.71
N HIS A 72 8.40 22.55 9.12
CA HIS A 72 9.16 21.33 8.82
C HIS A 72 9.46 20.51 10.08
N GLN A 73 9.76 21.19 11.21
CA GLN A 73 10.00 20.50 12.47
C GLN A 73 8.76 19.75 12.97
N GLU A 74 7.56 20.33 12.84
CA GLU A 74 6.31 19.69 13.20
C GLU A 74 6.02 18.47 12.28
N TYR A 75 6.18 18.64 10.96
CA TYR A 75 6.05 17.58 9.99
C TYR A 75 6.98 16.39 10.28
N MET A 76 8.23 16.66 10.65
CA MET A 76 9.25 15.64 10.94
C MET A 76 9.17 15.04 12.34
N SER A 77 8.32 15.58 13.23
CA SER A 77 8.28 15.18 14.65
C SER A 77 7.74 13.76 14.87
N SER A 78 6.98 13.21 13.93
CA SER A 78 6.50 11.83 13.98
C SER A 78 6.23 11.25 12.58
N ALA A 79 6.23 9.93 12.45
CA ALA A 79 5.80 9.25 11.23
C ALA A 79 4.33 9.58 10.89
N ASP A 80 3.46 9.62 11.89
CA ASP A 80 2.04 9.97 11.71
C ASP A 80 1.85 11.34 11.05
N ASN A 81 2.69 12.32 11.41
CA ASN A 81 2.64 13.63 10.78
C ASN A 81 3.08 13.57 9.31
N GLN A 82 4.07 12.75 8.99
CA GLN A 82 4.48 12.52 7.61
C GLN A 82 3.37 11.81 6.81
N PHE A 83 2.54 11.00 7.47
CA PHE A 83 1.37 10.35 6.85
C PHE A 83 0.15 11.26 6.72
N GLY A 84 0.11 12.41 7.46
CA GLY A 84 -0.97 13.39 7.32
C GLY A 84 -1.61 13.87 8.61
N ARG A 85 -1.39 13.22 9.77
CA ARG A 85 -2.08 13.48 11.03
C ARG A 85 -2.13 14.96 11.41
N TRP A 86 -1.03 15.69 11.29
CA TRP A 86 -0.90 17.09 11.73
C TRP A 86 -1.76 18.10 10.94
N ARG A 87 -2.22 17.73 9.73
CA ARG A 87 -3.01 18.58 8.84
C ARG A 87 -4.37 18.03 8.48
N PHE A 88 -4.67 16.78 8.80
CA PHE A 88 -5.88 16.10 8.36
C PHE A 88 -7.15 16.88 8.69
N ASP A 89 -7.34 17.28 9.97
CA ASP A 89 -8.52 18.03 10.39
C ASP A 89 -8.67 19.38 9.68
N GLN A 90 -7.56 20.05 9.33
CA GLN A 90 -7.57 21.28 8.55
C GLN A 90 -8.09 21.06 7.14
N VAL A 91 -7.63 19.98 6.49
CA VAL A 91 -8.05 19.62 5.14
C VAL A 91 -9.53 19.22 5.13
N VAL A 92 -9.96 18.41 6.10
CA VAL A 92 -11.36 18.02 6.26
C VAL A 92 -12.25 19.25 6.46
N LEU A 93 -11.84 20.20 7.30
CA LEU A 93 -12.58 21.42 7.55
C LEU A 93 -12.68 22.34 6.31
N ASP A 94 -11.60 22.45 5.52
CA ASP A 94 -11.59 23.26 4.29
C ASP A 94 -12.42 22.62 3.18
N PHE A 95 -12.25 21.33 2.97
CA PHE A 95 -12.92 20.62 1.88
C PHE A 95 -14.35 20.22 2.21
N LYS A 96 -14.64 19.86 3.47
CA LYS A 96 -15.94 19.35 3.95
C LYS A 96 -16.42 18.14 3.13
N PRO A 97 -15.67 17.03 3.17
CA PRO A 97 -15.98 15.85 2.36
C PRO A 97 -17.27 15.16 2.80
N ASP A 98 -17.97 14.55 1.85
CA ASP A 98 -19.02 13.55 2.13
C ASP A 98 -18.38 12.20 2.45
N ALA A 99 -17.28 11.86 1.76
CA ALA A 99 -16.49 10.67 2.03
C ALA A 99 -15.00 10.96 2.07
N VAL A 100 -14.29 10.25 2.96
CA VAL A 100 -12.83 10.15 3.02
C VAL A 100 -12.46 8.72 2.70
N ILE A 101 -11.56 8.53 1.75
CA ILE A 101 -11.04 7.21 1.33
C ILE A 101 -9.56 7.16 1.68
N ASP A 102 -9.13 6.12 2.41
CA ASP A 102 -7.72 5.78 2.61
C ASP A 102 -7.45 4.34 2.19
N ILE A 103 -6.40 4.16 1.39
CA ILE A 103 -6.04 2.86 0.79
C ILE A 103 -4.67 2.35 1.29
N ARG A 104 -4.13 2.95 2.34
CA ARG A 104 -2.78 2.69 2.86
C ARG A 104 -2.76 1.62 3.95
N ASP A 105 -1.55 1.35 4.45
CA ASP A 105 -1.35 0.49 5.60
C ASP A 105 -1.96 1.09 6.88
N TYR A 106 -2.31 0.23 7.83
CA TYR A 106 -2.91 0.63 9.11
C TYR A 106 -2.19 1.80 9.79
N TRP A 107 -0.88 1.72 9.91
CA TRP A 107 -0.07 2.74 10.61
C TRP A 107 -0.01 4.09 9.88
N MET A 108 -0.44 4.14 8.63
CA MET A 108 -0.51 5.37 7.84
C MET A 108 -1.88 6.05 7.91
N SER A 109 -2.93 5.34 8.32
CA SER A 109 -4.32 5.79 8.25
C SER A 109 -5.04 5.82 9.60
N HIS A 110 -4.57 5.07 10.61
CA HIS A 110 -5.28 4.89 11.89
C HIS A 110 -5.60 6.19 12.62
N TYR A 111 -4.85 7.26 12.41
CA TYR A 111 -5.08 8.56 13.07
C TYR A 111 -6.41 9.19 12.63
N GLU A 112 -6.93 8.86 11.45
CA GLU A 112 -8.16 9.42 10.90
C GLU A 112 -9.40 9.07 11.75
N GLN A 113 -9.40 7.90 12.43
CA GLN A 113 -10.47 7.51 13.34
C GLN A 113 -10.62 8.48 14.52
N PHE A 114 -9.57 9.23 14.86
CA PHE A 114 -9.52 10.17 15.97
C PHE A 114 -9.70 11.63 15.54
N SER A 115 -10.02 11.85 14.25
CA SER A 115 -10.36 13.18 13.75
C SER A 115 -11.50 13.79 14.55
N SER A 116 -11.38 15.06 14.88
CA SER A 116 -12.46 15.82 15.51
C SER A 116 -13.71 15.93 14.63
N PHE A 117 -13.56 15.67 13.33
CA PHE A 117 -14.63 15.69 12.35
C PHE A 117 -15.04 14.28 11.89
N ARG A 118 -14.65 13.22 12.65
CA ARG A 118 -14.90 11.84 12.24
C ARG A 118 -16.37 11.55 11.91
N ASP A 119 -17.30 12.17 12.60
CA ASP A 119 -18.73 12.00 12.37
C ASP A 119 -19.29 12.80 11.18
N PHE A 120 -18.48 13.66 10.58
CA PHE A 120 -18.90 14.55 9.50
C PHE A 120 -18.68 13.95 8.11
N PHE A 121 -17.99 12.83 8.00
CA PHE A 121 -17.73 12.16 6.73
C PHE A 121 -17.89 10.65 6.82
N HIS A 122 -18.22 10.05 5.70
CA HIS A 122 -18.24 8.61 5.53
C HIS A 122 -16.80 8.11 5.33
N TRP A 123 -16.28 7.32 6.26
CA TRP A 123 -14.90 6.87 6.25
C TRP A 123 -14.76 5.50 5.62
N ILE A 124 -14.01 5.42 4.54
CA ILE A 124 -13.79 4.21 3.75
C ILE A 124 -12.32 3.83 3.86
N LEU A 125 -12.05 2.63 4.30
CA LEU A 125 -10.70 2.09 4.37
C LEU A 125 -10.53 0.94 3.37
N MET A 126 -9.33 0.88 2.79
CA MET A 126 -8.85 -0.25 2.02
C MET A 126 -7.46 -0.62 2.51
N PRO A 127 -7.35 -1.28 3.69
CA PRO A 127 -6.07 -1.59 4.29
C PRO A 127 -5.34 -2.68 3.51
N THR A 128 -4.01 -2.64 3.55
CA THR A 128 -3.18 -3.74 3.06
C THR A 128 -3.25 -4.91 4.04
N VAL A 129 -3.86 -6.01 3.62
CA VAL A 129 -3.92 -7.26 4.39
C VAL A 129 -3.05 -8.29 3.68
N ASP A 130 -1.81 -8.41 4.12
CA ASP A 130 -0.79 -9.27 3.51
C ASP A 130 -0.58 -10.60 4.24
N SER A 131 -1.27 -10.79 5.37
CA SER A 131 -1.10 -11.97 6.24
C SER A 131 -2.17 -12.08 7.32
N ALA A 132 -2.21 -13.22 7.99
CA ALA A 132 -3.05 -13.52 9.15
C ALA A 132 -2.18 -14.07 10.30
N PRO A 133 -2.56 -13.88 11.58
CA PRO A 133 -3.63 -12.99 12.03
C PRO A 133 -3.24 -11.51 11.94
N GLN A 134 -4.24 -10.64 11.81
CA GLN A 134 -4.08 -9.19 11.99
C GLN A 134 -4.09 -8.86 13.50
N GLN A 135 -3.42 -7.77 13.89
CA GLN A 135 -3.42 -7.33 15.28
C GLN A 135 -4.80 -6.81 15.71
N GLN A 136 -5.20 -7.05 16.96
CA GLN A 136 -6.51 -6.65 17.47
C GLN A 136 -6.75 -5.13 17.34
N THR A 137 -5.73 -4.32 17.62
CA THR A 137 -5.83 -2.85 17.47
C THR A 137 -6.12 -2.40 16.03
N TRP A 138 -5.66 -3.19 15.04
CA TRP A 138 -5.94 -2.93 13.62
C TRP A 138 -7.39 -3.29 13.29
N LEU A 139 -7.83 -4.48 13.74
CA LEU A 139 -9.21 -4.93 13.56
C LEU A 139 -10.19 -3.94 14.17
N ASP A 140 -9.91 -3.50 15.39
CA ASP A 140 -10.73 -2.48 16.06
C ASP A 140 -10.85 -1.19 15.24
N THR A 141 -9.81 -0.75 14.54
CA THR A 141 -9.86 0.41 13.65
C THR A 141 -10.72 0.13 12.43
N TYR A 142 -10.56 -1.06 11.82
CA TYR A 142 -11.35 -1.45 10.66
C TYR A 142 -12.85 -1.58 10.99
N GLU A 143 -13.20 -2.10 12.15
CA GLU A 143 -14.60 -2.14 12.65
C GLU A 143 -15.20 -0.74 12.84
N SER A 144 -14.38 0.28 13.09
CA SER A 144 -14.85 1.67 13.24
C SER A 144 -15.04 2.41 11.92
N ALA A 145 -14.59 1.85 10.80
CA ALA A 145 -14.80 2.42 9.48
C ALA A 145 -16.26 2.25 9.03
N ASN A 146 -16.74 3.19 8.22
CA ASN A 146 -18.08 3.07 7.64
C ASN A 146 -18.14 2.04 6.51
N ALA A 147 -16.99 1.78 5.86
CA ALA A 147 -16.88 0.78 4.82
C ALA A 147 -15.45 0.26 4.70
N ILE A 148 -15.32 -1.03 4.38
CA ILE A 148 -14.06 -1.69 4.12
C ILE A 148 -14.07 -2.26 2.71
N PHE A 149 -13.06 -1.89 1.94
CA PHE A 149 -12.67 -2.58 0.72
C PHE A 149 -11.38 -3.35 0.96
N THR A 150 -11.05 -4.30 0.11
CA THR A 150 -9.79 -5.06 0.20
C THR A 150 -9.09 -5.16 -1.15
N TYR A 151 -7.76 -5.33 -1.11
CA TYR A 151 -6.95 -5.57 -2.30
C TYR A 151 -7.11 -6.98 -2.85
N SER A 152 -7.49 -7.94 -1.99
CA SER A 152 -7.56 -9.36 -2.31
C SER A 152 -8.71 -10.05 -1.59
N ASP A 153 -9.16 -11.18 -2.12
CA ASP A 153 -10.16 -12.02 -1.47
C ASP A 153 -9.58 -12.69 -0.22
N PHE A 154 -8.26 -12.98 -0.21
CA PHE A 154 -7.54 -13.35 1.01
C PHE A 154 -7.72 -12.29 2.12
N GLY A 155 -7.54 -11.01 1.79
CA GLY A 155 -7.73 -9.91 2.74
C GLY A 155 -9.17 -9.85 3.25
N ALA A 156 -10.15 -9.99 2.37
CA ALA A 156 -11.57 -10.02 2.72
C ALA A 156 -11.90 -11.17 3.67
N LYS A 157 -11.45 -12.38 3.35
CA LYS A 157 -11.63 -13.57 4.18
C LYS A 157 -10.99 -13.36 5.56
N THR A 158 -9.74 -12.93 5.60
CA THR A 158 -9.00 -12.70 6.85
C THR A 158 -9.71 -11.71 7.77
N LEU A 159 -10.16 -10.58 7.24
CA LEU A 159 -10.84 -9.57 8.05
C LEU A 159 -12.20 -10.06 8.55
N LYS A 160 -13.02 -10.69 7.70
CA LYS A 160 -14.31 -11.23 8.08
C LYS A 160 -14.20 -12.29 9.19
N GLU A 161 -13.31 -13.25 9.02
CA GLU A 161 -13.11 -14.31 10.00
C GLU A 161 -12.64 -13.76 11.35
N GLN A 162 -11.69 -12.82 11.37
CA GLN A 162 -11.12 -12.31 12.62
C GLN A 162 -12.00 -11.28 13.34
N THR A 163 -12.91 -10.63 12.64
CA THR A 163 -13.89 -9.70 13.23
C THR A 163 -15.25 -10.36 13.45
N ASN A 164 -15.41 -11.65 13.17
CA ASN A 164 -16.71 -12.34 13.18
C ASN A 164 -17.75 -11.60 12.33
N ASP A 165 -17.36 -11.18 11.12
CA ASP A 165 -18.18 -10.38 10.20
C ASP A 165 -18.67 -9.01 10.76
N ASN A 166 -17.99 -8.48 11.78
CA ASN A 166 -18.37 -7.21 12.40
C ASN A 166 -17.86 -5.96 11.65
N ILE A 167 -17.17 -6.13 10.53
CA ILE A 167 -16.81 -5.04 9.62
C ILE A 167 -17.90 -4.83 8.56
N ASN A 168 -18.09 -3.59 8.13
CA ASN A 168 -18.91 -3.31 6.96
C ASN A 168 -18.10 -3.52 5.66
N TYR A 169 -17.91 -4.78 5.30
CA TYR A 169 -17.20 -5.15 4.07
C TYR A 169 -18.05 -4.90 2.84
N ILE A 170 -17.49 -4.23 1.83
CA ILE A 170 -18.19 -3.86 0.60
C ILE A 170 -17.80 -4.78 -0.57
N ASP A 171 -16.51 -4.78 -0.95
CA ASP A 171 -16.05 -5.56 -2.10
C ASP A 171 -14.51 -5.70 -2.11
N THR A 172 -14.01 -6.65 -2.89
CA THR A 172 -12.60 -6.73 -3.30
C THR A 172 -12.41 -5.89 -4.57
N VAL A 173 -11.48 -4.94 -4.50
CA VAL A 173 -11.16 -4.00 -5.58
C VAL A 173 -9.64 -4.02 -5.85
N SER A 174 -9.17 -5.17 -6.30
CA SER A 174 -7.76 -5.37 -6.64
C SER A 174 -7.27 -4.30 -7.62
N PRO A 175 -5.99 -3.88 -7.58
CA PRO A 175 -5.45 -2.96 -8.58
C PRO A 175 -5.67 -3.50 -10.00
N GLY A 176 -6.12 -2.63 -10.88
CA GLY A 176 -6.20 -2.94 -12.30
C GLY A 176 -4.86 -2.75 -13.01
N ILE A 177 -4.80 -3.17 -14.26
CA ILE A 177 -3.65 -2.96 -15.13
C ILE A 177 -4.08 -2.10 -16.33
N ASP A 178 -3.20 -1.21 -16.75
CA ASP A 178 -3.37 -0.52 -18.03
C ASP A 178 -3.05 -1.49 -19.17
N LEU A 179 -4.11 -2.03 -19.74
CA LEU A 179 -4.06 -3.05 -20.80
C LEU A 179 -3.59 -2.48 -22.16
N ASN A 180 -3.57 -1.16 -22.31
CA ASN A 180 -3.02 -0.50 -23.50
C ASN A 180 -1.50 -0.35 -23.39
N THR A 181 -0.99 -0.21 -22.19
CA THR A 181 0.46 -0.14 -21.92
C THR A 181 1.07 -1.52 -21.80
N PHE A 182 0.44 -2.43 -21.03
CA PHE A 182 0.89 -3.82 -20.86
C PHE A 182 0.09 -4.74 -21.79
N PHE A 183 0.72 -5.23 -22.84
CA PHE A 183 0.09 -6.09 -23.84
C PHE A 183 1.07 -7.16 -24.34
N PRO A 184 0.56 -8.31 -24.82
CA PRO A 184 1.38 -9.38 -25.35
C PRO A 184 2.07 -8.98 -26.66
N GLU A 185 3.31 -9.40 -26.83
CA GLU A 185 4.03 -9.33 -28.09
C GLU A 185 3.87 -10.62 -28.90
N THR A 186 3.96 -10.51 -30.24
CA THR A 186 4.08 -11.68 -31.09
C THR A 186 5.41 -12.37 -30.86
N GLU A 187 5.52 -13.64 -31.23
CA GLU A 187 6.77 -14.40 -31.04
C GLU A 187 7.94 -13.79 -31.85
N GLU A 188 7.66 -13.26 -33.03
CA GLU A 188 8.64 -12.54 -33.83
C GLU A 188 9.14 -11.28 -33.11
N ASN A 189 8.22 -10.50 -32.54
CA ASN A 189 8.58 -9.30 -31.77
C ASN A 189 9.34 -9.65 -30.50
N ARG A 190 8.99 -10.72 -29.80
CA ARG A 190 9.72 -11.20 -28.61
C ARG A 190 11.17 -11.53 -28.97
N LYS A 191 11.41 -12.24 -30.09
CA LYS A 191 12.76 -12.53 -30.59
C LYS A 191 13.52 -11.25 -30.93
N LEU A 192 12.87 -10.31 -31.60
CA LEU A 192 13.46 -9.01 -31.91
C LEU A 192 13.82 -8.22 -30.65
N LEU A 193 12.94 -8.21 -29.64
CA LEU A 193 13.22 -7.58 -28.34
C LEU A 193 14.41 -8.21 -27.63
N LYS A 194 14.49 -9.56 -27.58
CA LYS A 194 15.66 -10.26 -27.03
C LYS A 194 16.95 -9.81 -27.73
N GLN A 195 16.94 -9.78 -29.06
CA GLN A 195 18.10 -9.32 -29.85
C GLN A 195 18.48 -7.87 -29.55
N GLN A 196 17.51 -6.94 -29.51
CA GLN A 196 17.74 -5.53 -29.18
C GLN A 196 18.30 -5.34 -27.76
N MET A 197 17.91 -6.20 -26.84
CA MET A 197 18.37 -6.18 -25.45
C MET A 197 19.69 -6.92 -25.24
N GLY A 198 20.29 -7.52 -26.29
CA GLY A 198 21.52 -8.29 -26.18
C GLY A 198 21.34 -9.64 -25.48
N ILE A 199 20.12 -10.17 -25.47
CA ILE A 199 19.76 -11.48 -24.92
C ILE A 199 19.78 -12.50 -26.07
N PRO A 200 20.34 -13.73 -25.89
CA PRO A 200 20.25 -14.75 -26.93
C PRO A 200 18.80 -14.98 -27.36
N VAL A 201 18.57 -15.06 -28.66
CA VAL A 201 17.20 -15.11 -29.23
C VAL A 201 16.44 -16.37 -28.79
N ASP A 202 17.17 -17.48 -28.61
CA ASP A 202 16.66 -18.78 -28.16
C ASP A 202 16.77 -18.97 -26.62
N ALA A 203 17.15 -17.92 -25.88
CA ALA A 203 17.21 -17.97 -24.43
C ALA A 203 15.83 -18.27 -23.81
N ILE A 204 15.82 -19.13 -22.82
CA ILE A 204 14.66 -19.44 -21.97
C ILE A 204 14.79 -18.56 -20.72
N ILE A 205 13.90 -17.60 -20.55
CA ILE A 205 13.97 -16.59 -19.52
C ILE A 205 12.98 -16.87 -18.39
N ILE A 206 13.50 -17.27 -17.23
CA ILE A 206 12.76 -17.30 -15.97
C ILE A 206 12.92 -15.92 -15.35
N GLY A 207 11.85 -15.12 -15.30
CA GLY A 207 11.93 -13.72 -14.94
C GLY A 207 11.32 -13.38 -13.60
N SER A 208 11.85 -12.37 -12.94
CA SER A 208 11.26 -11.77 -11.74
C SER A 208 11.50 -10.26 -11.73
N VAL A 209 10.47 -9.50 -11.32
CA VAL A 209 10.51 -8.04 -11.15
C VAL A 209 10.13 -7.74 -9.71
N MET A 210 11.09 -7.30 -8.91
CA MET A 210 10.86 -7.00 -7.51
C MET A 210 11.92 -6.06 -6.97
N ARG A 211 11.54 -5.25 -5.99
CA ARG A 211 12.52 -4.49 -5.21
C ARG A 211 13.36 -5.45 -4.36
N ASN A 212 14.66 -5.20 -4.23
CA ASN A 212 15.54 -6.00 -3.37
C ASN A 212 15.26 -5.66 -1.89
N GLN A 213 14.31 -6.39 -1.32
CA GLN A 213 13.93 -6.33 0.10
C GLN A 213 13.99 -7.74 0.70
N LYS A 214 14.29 -7.85 2.00
CA LYS A 214 14.40 -9.14 2.70
C LYS A 214 13.18 -10.04 2.47
N ARG A 215 11.97 -9.47 2.52
CA ARG A 215 10.71 -10.21 2.35
C ARG A 215 10.50 -10.82 0.95
N LYS A 216 11.26 -10.38 -0.06
CA LYS A 216 11.14 -10.85 -1.46
C LYS A 216 11.94 -12.12 -1.76
N LEU A 217 12.68 -12.62 -0.79
CA LEU A 217 13.34 -13.94 -0.83
C LEU A 217 14.16 -14.20 -2.11
N ILE A 218 14.91 -13.19 -2.58
CA ILE A 218 15.79 -13.36 -3.77
C ILE A 218 16.74 -14.56 -3.62
N PRO A 219 17.37 -14.82 -2.45
CA PRO A 219 18.23 -16.00 -2.29
C PRO A 219 17.52 -17.31 -2.58
N GLU A 220 16.29 -17.46 -2.10
CA GLU A 220 15.51 -18.69 -2.33
C GLU A 220 15.10 -18.84 -3.81
N LEU A 221 14.77 -17.74 -4.48
CA LEU A 221 14.52 -17.77 -5.93
C LEU A 221 15.78 -18.18 -6.72
N VAL A 222 16.94 -17.61 -6.40
CA VAL A 222 18.22 -17.94 -7.04
C VAL A 222 18.58 -19.41 -6.80
N LYS A 223 18.42 -19.89 -5.57
CA LYS A 223 18.63 -21.29 -5.20
C LYS A 223 17.70 -22.24 -5.96
N SER A 224 16.42 -21.89 -6.07
CA SER A 224 15.45 -22.68 -6.84
C SER A 224 15.80 -22.74 -8.33
N PHE A 225 16.23 -21.61 -8.92
CA PHE A 225 16.75 -21.56 -10.27
C PHE A 225 17.98 -22.48 -10.42
N ARG A 226 18.94 -22.43 -9.47
CA ARG A 226 20.13 -23.29 -9.48
C ARG A 226 19.75 -24.78 -9.47
N ILE A 227 18.85 -25.20 -8.59
CA ILE A 227 18.39 -26.59 -8.50
C ILE A 227 17.75 -27.05 -9.82
N THR A 228 17.00 -26.18 -10.47
CA THR A 228 16.38 -26.46 -11.78
C THR A 228 17.44 -26.55 -12.89
N LEU A 229 18.40 -25.63 -12.88
CA LEU A 229 19.49 -25.62 -13.86
C LEU A 229 20.34 -26.89 -13.77
N ASP A 230 20.65 -27.36 -12.55
CA ASP A 230 21.41 -28.59 -12.34
C ASP A 230 20.64 -29.81 -12.82
N TYR A 231 19.33 -29.88 -12.56
CA TYR A 231 18.49 -30.95 -13.13
C TYR A 231 18.60 -30.99 -14.65
N TYR A 232 18.56 -29.85 -15.35
CA TYR A 232 18.67 -29.83 -16.80
C TYR A 232 20.09 -30.09 -17.32
N ARG A 233 21.13 -29.71 -16.57
CA ARG A 233 22.51 -30.06 -16.90
C ARG A 233 22.72 -31.56 -16.95
N GLU A 234 22.02 -32.31 -16.09
CA GLU A 234 22.10 -33.76 -16.03
C GLU A 234 21.17 -34.45 -17.05
N ASN A 235 19.97 -33.92 -17.29
CA ASN A 235 18.93 -34.60 -18.06
C ASN A 235 18.71 -34.02 -19.47
N ASN A 236 18.99 -32.73 -19.70
CA ASN A 236 18.91 -32.09 -21.02
C ASN A 236 19.81 -30.84 -21.07
N PRO A 237 21.14 -31.04 -21.32
CA PRO A 237 22.10 -29.94 -21.33
C PRO A 237 21.78 -28.82 -22.33
N GLU A 238 21.12 -29.12 -23.44
CA GLU A 238 20.71 -28.14 -24.44
C GLU A 238 19.71 -27.13 -23.88
N ILE A 239 18.77 -27.58 -23.06
CA ILE A 239 17.86 -26.65 -22.33
C ILE A 239 18.64 -25.87 -21.29
N ALA A 240 19.53 -26.50 -20.52
CA ALA A 240 20.33 -25.82 -19.50
C ALA A 240 21.19 -24.68 -20.10
N ASP A 241 21.74 -24.89 -21.30
CA ASP A 241 22.53 -23.86 -21.98
C ASP A 241 21.72 -22.62 -22.36
N LYS A 242 20.43 -22.79 -22.64
CA LYS A 242 19.50 -21.71 -23.01
C LYS A 242 18.82 -21.05 -21.80
N MET A 243 18.88 -21.65 -20.60
CA MET A 243 18.22 -21.11 -19.40
C MET A 243 18.98 -19.92 -18.81
N TYR A 244 18.21 -18.87 -18.48
CA TYR A 244 18.66 -17.69 -17.76
C TYR A 244 17.63 -17.25 -16.73
N LEU A 245 18.10 -16.82 -15.54
CA LEU A 245 17.33 -16.08 -14.58
C LEU A 245 17.42 -14.59 -14.92
N TYR A 246 16.29 -13.91 -15.12
CA TYR A 246 16.26 -12.46 -15.33
C TYR A 246 15.75 -11.76 -14.07
N LEU A 247 16.58 -10.96 -13.43
CA LEU A 247 16.22 -10.16 -12.26
C LEU A 247 16.15 -8.67 -12.64
N HIS A 248 14.94 -8.12 -12.68
CA HIS A 248 14.75 -6.67 -12.65
C HIS A 248 14.55 -6.25 -11.20
N THR A 249 15.60 -5.74 -10.58
CA THR A 249 15.65 -5.44 -9.15
C THR A 249 16.54 -4.24 -8.87
N SER A 250 16.40 -3.65 -7.67
CA SER A 250 17.26 -2.57 -7.19
C SER A 250 18.51 -3.11 -6.48
N PHE A 251 19.68 -2.49 -6.76
CA PHE A 251 20.92 -2.80 -6.05
C PHE A 251 21.93 -1.64 -6.17
N PRO A 252 22.53 -1.18 -5.04
CA PRO A 252 22.25 -1.62 -3.66
C PRO A 252 20.86 -1.17 -3.16
N ASP A 253 20.28 -1.92 -2.23
CA ASP A 253 19.00 -1.60 -1.57
C ASP A 253 19.02 -2.21 -0.15
N ALA A 254 17.92 -2.09 0.59
CA ALA A 254 17.76 -2.57 1.98
C ALA A 254 17.65 -4.12 2.12
N GLY A 255 17.90 -4.88 1.05
CA GLY A 255 17.77 -6.33 1.02
C GLY A 255 19.11 -7.06 1.01
N TRP A 256 19.25 -7.91 0.03
CA TRP A 256 20.30 -8.94 -0.07
C TRP A 256 21.49 -8.47 -0.89
N ASP A 257 22.71 -8.99 -0.59
CA ASP A 257 23.89 -8.82 -1.42
C ASP A 257 23.79 -9.73 -2.66
N LEU A 258 23.36 -9.14 -3.77
CA LEU A 258 23.17 -9.89 -5.02
C LEU A 258 24.42 -10.57 -5.55
N PRO A 259 25.61 -9.89 -5.62
CA PRO A 259 26.85 -10.53 -6.06
C PRO A 259 27.23 -11.76 -5.24
N GLU A 260 27.10 -11.68 -3.92
CA GLU A 260 27.40 -12.78 -3.01
C GLU A 260 26.50 -13.98 -3.31
N ILE A 261 25.17 -13.77 -3.33
CA ILE A 261 24.20 -14.85 -3.59
C ILE A 261 24.43 -15.50 -4.94
N LEU A 262 24.62 -14.71 -6.01
CA LEU A 262 24.81 -15.23 -7.36
C LEU A 262 26.13 -16.02 -7.50
N LYS A 263 27.17 -15.63 -6.74
CA LYS A 263 28.44 -16.34 -6.69
C LYS A 263 28.33 -17.63 -5.91
N ASP A 264 27.70 -17.60 -4.74
CA ASP A 264 27.54 -18.77 -3.87
C ASP A 264 26.73 -19.86 -4.54
N GLU A 265 25.66 -19.48 -5.24
CA GLU A 265 24.84 -20.40 -6.03
C GLU A 265 25.43 -20.72 -7.42
N GLN A 266 26.61 -20.17 -7.77
CA GLN A 266 27.33 -20.43 -9.03
C GLN A 266 26.49 -20.15 -10.30
N VAL A 267 25.64 -19.11 -10.27
CA VAL A 267 24.73 -18.74 -11.38
C VAL A 267 25.00 -17.35 -11.96
N LEU A 268 26.14 -16.74 -11.63
CA LEU A 268 26.51 -15.40 -12.10
C LEU A 268 26.43 -15.25 -13.63
N ASN A 269 26.89 -16.25 -14.36
CA ASN A 269 26.89 -16.29 -15.83
C ASN A 269 25.54 -16.73 -16.44
N LYS A 270 24.58 -17.12 -15.61
CA LYS A 270 23.23 -17.54 -15.98
C LYS A 270 22.16 -16.57 -15.46
N THR A 271 22.58 -15.43 -14.85
CA THR A 271 21.68 -14.41 -14.35
C THR A 271 21.85 -13.12 -15.12
N ILE A 272 20.76 -12.62 -15.68
CA ILE A 272 20.66 -11.35 -16.38
C ILE A 272 20.08 -10.31 -15.42
N ILE A 273 20.71 -9.14 -15.33
CA ILE A 273 20.25 -8.01 -14.51
C ILE A 273 20.00 -6.81 -15.44
N THR A 274 18.97 -6.05 -15.16
CA THR A 274 18.69 -4.80 -15.86
C THR A 274 19.71 -3.75 -15.48
N TYR A 275 20.28 -3.08 -16.48
CA TYR A 275 21.06 -1.86 -16.31
C TYR A 275 20.43 -0.73 -17.11
N ASN A 276 20.45 0.47 -16.56
CA ASN A 276 20.06 1.71 -17.23
C ASN A 276 21.27 2.66 -17.29
N CYS A 277 21.44 3.38 -18.38
CA CYS A 277 22.49 4.38 -18.51
C CYS A 277 21.93 5.76 -18.15
N GLU A 278 22.52 6.42 -17.15
CA GLU A 278 22.11 7.78 -16.74
C GLU A 278 22.34 8.83 -17.84
N GLN A 279 23.28 8.58 -18.76
CA GLN A 279 23.63 9.55 -19.81
C GLN A 279 22.75 9.40 -21.06
N CYS A 280 22.52 8.19 -21.56
CA CYS A 280 21.78 7.98 -22.82
C CYS A 280 20.42 7.35 -22.62
N ASN A 281 20.02 7.05 -21.39
CA ASN A 281 18.76 6.40 -21.00
C ASN A 281 18.48 5.05 -21.67
N ASN A 282 19.49 4.43 -22.31
CA ASN A 282 19.33 3.10 -22.89
C ASN A 282 19.45 2.02 -21.83
N ILE A 283 18.56 1.03 -21.89
CA ILE A 283 18.68 -0.19 -21.09
C ILE A 283 19.60 -1.20 -21.79
N SER A 284 20.38 -1.90 -21.00
CA SER A 284 21.31 -2.92 -21.48
C SER A 284 21.41 -4.08 -20.49
N PRO A 285 20.43 -5.01 -20.49
CA PRO A 285 20.49 -6.18 -19.64
C PRO A 285 21.79 -6.98 -19.90
N SER A 286 22.41 -7.45 -18.86
CA SER A 286 23.60 -8.31 -18.95
C SER A 286 23.80 -9.09 -17.66
N ASN A 287 24.74 -10.03 -17.66
CA ASN A 287 25.22 -10.62 -16.42
C ASN A 287 25.74 -9.53 -15.48
N PHE A 288 25.77 -9.84 -14.19
CA PHE A 288 26.24 -8.88 -13.18
C PHE A 288 27.70 -8.46 -13.45
N VAL A 289 27.91 -7.18 -13.66
CA VAL A 289 29.23 -6.58 -13.95
C VAL A 289 29.61 -5.49 -12.92
N GLY A 290 28.92 -5.47 -11.77
CA GLY A 290 29.07 -4.46 -10.73
C GLY A 290 27.91 -3.46 -10.70
N PRO A 291 27.80 -2.66 -9.63
CA PRO A 291 26.74 -1.67 -9.48
C PRO A 291 26.82 -0.50 -10.47
N ARG A 292 28.03 -0.27 -11.03
CA ARG A 292 28.31 0.70 -12.10
C ARG A 292 29.21 0.06 -13.16
N ALA A 293 28.90 0.32 -14.42
CA ALA A 293 29.62 -0.26 -15.55
C ALA A 293 29.70 0.72 -16.73
N ILE A 294 30.47 0.33 -17.76
CA ILE A 294 30.54 1.07 -19.02
C ILE A 294 29.30 0.77 -19.85
N CYS A 295 28.63 1.81 -20.35
CA CYS A 295 27.48 1.67 -21.23
C CYS A 295 27.94 1.16 -22.62
N PRO A 296 27.32 0.11 -23.17
CA PRO A 296 27.68 -0.40 -24.48
C PRO A 296 27.27 0.54 -25.64
N PHE A 297 26.40 1.52 -25.39
CA PHE A 297 25.87 2.45 -26.40
C PHE A 297 26.64 3.77 -26.47
N CYS A 298 26.85 4.43 -25.33
CA CYS A 298 27.51 5.75 -25.27
C CYS A 298 28.91 5.73 -24.65
N HIS A 299 29.40 4.57 -24.23
CA HIS A 299 30.70 4.33 -23.63
C HIS A 299 31.00 5.10 -22.33
N SER A 300 29.97 5.71 -21.72
CA SER A 300 30.09 6.37 -20.42
C SER A 300 30.16 5.35 -19.27
N LYS A 301 30.72 5.75 -18.14
CA LYS A 301 30.74 4.95 -16.89
C LYS A 301 29.49 5.20 -16.01
N THR A 302 28.33 5.46 -16.65
CA THR A 302 27.07 5.81 -15.99
C THR A 302 25.99 4.75 -16.14
N ARG A 303 26.36 3.53 -16.49
CA ARG A 303 25.47 2.37 -16.53
C ARG A 303 25.28 1.84 -15.12
N ILE A 304 24.06 1.94 -14.59
CA ILE A 304 23.71 1.57 -13.22
C ILE A 304 22.56 0.54 -13.19
N ILE A 305 22.48 -0.21 -12.10
CA ILE A 305 21.29 -1.01 -11.79
C ILE A 305 20.19 -0.04 -11.33
N PRO A 306 18.92 -0.18 -11.79
CA PRO A 306 17.82 0.66 -11.37
C PRO A 306 17.68 0.73 -9.86
N SER A 307 17.23 1.87 -9.35
CA SER A 307 16.96 2.10 -7.93
C SER A 307 15.51 2.53 -7.72
N VAL A 308 15.07 2.62 -6.47
CA VAL A 308 13.74 3.15 -6.14
C VAL A 308 13.58 4.61 -6.57
N ALA A 309 14.67 5.39 -6.50
CA ALA A 309 14.66 6.79 -6.93
C ALA A 309 14.77 6.96 -8.45
N GLN A 310 15.36 5.99 -9.14
CA GLN A 310 15.63 6.04 -10.57
C GLN A 310 15.29 4.68 -11.20
N GLY A 311 14.00 4.47 -11.45
CA GLY A 311 13.46 3.29 -12.11
C GLY A 311 13.64 3.33 -13.62
N VAL A 312 12.93 2.44 -14.30
CA VAL A 312 12.79 2.44 -15.77
C VAL A 312 11.42 2.96 -16.18
N SER A 313 11.26 3.40 -17.42
CA SER A 313 9.95 3.77 -17.94
C SER A 313 9.00 2.57 -17.99
N VAL A 314 7.70 2.83 -17.97
CA VAL A 314 6.66 1.79 -18.05
C VAL A 314 6.78 1.00 -19.37
N GLU A 315 7.08 1.66 -20.46
CA GLU A 315 7.39 1.03 -21.76
C GLU A 315 8.58 0.07 -21.65
N THR A 316 9.65 0.50 -21.00
CA THR A 316 10.82 -0.35 -20.74
C THR A 316 10.46 -1.56 -19.87
N LEU A 317 9.66 -1.35 -18.84
CA LEU A 317 9.18 -2.42 -17.97
C LEU A 317 8.34 -3.45 -18.74
N ARG A 318 7.44 -3.00 -19.63
CA ARG A 318 6.70 -3.87 -20.55
C ARG A 318 7.64 -4.72 -21.41
N ARG A 319 8.68 -4.12 -22.01
CA ARG A 319 9.67 -4.84 -22.83
C ARG A 319 10.42 -5.90 -22.02
N ILE A 320 10.72 -5.61 -20.74
CA ILE A 320 11.35 -6.57 -19.81
C ILE A 320 10.41 -7.77 -19.57
N TYR A 321 9.12 -7.54 -19.31
CA TYR A 321 8.16 -8.64 -19.18
C TYR A 321 8.03 -9.43 -20.49
N SER A 322 7.97 -8.75 -21.63
CA SER A 322 7.75 -9.40 -22.94
C SER A 322 8.83 -10.41 -23.32
N VAL A 323 10.06 -10.30 -22.83
CA VAL A 323 11.13 -11.28 -23.11
C VAL A 323 11.09 -12.49 -22.18
N MET A 324 10.28 -12.49 -21.12
CA MET A 324 10.18 -13.61 -20.17
C MET A 324 9.33 -14.76 -20.74
N ASP A 325 9.75 -15.97 -20.48
CA ASP A 325 8.99 -17.17 -20.82
C ASP A 325 8.04 -17.57 -19.70
N ILE A 326 8.44 -17.40 -18.45
CA ILE A 326 7.64 -17.53 -17.25
C ILE A 326 8.08 -16.48 -16.22
N TYR A 327 7.13 -15.87 -15.52
CA TYR A 327 7.38 -14.96 -14.42
C TYR A 327 7.26 -15.69 -13.07
N VAL A 328 8.19 -15.45 -12.16
CA VAL A 328 8.21 -16.07 -10.84
C VAL A 328 8.11 -15.00 -9.75
N GLN A 329 7.10 -15.13 -8.88
CA GLN A 329 6.92 -14.28 -7.70
C GLN A 329 7.29 -15.05 -6.43
N TYR A 330 8.39 -14.63 -5.79
CA TYR A 330 8.80 -15.09 -4.46
C TYR A 330 8.59 -13.99 -3.44
N ALA A 331 7.94 -14.31 -2.32
CA ALA A 331 7.82 -13.44 -1.17
C ALA A 331 7.36 -14.24 0.06
N ILE A 332 7.65 -13.73 1.27
CA ILE A 332 7.07 -14.29 2.50
C ILE A 332 5.58 -13.99 2.63
N CYS A 333 5.11 -12.95 1.95
CA CYS A 333 3.73 -12.50 1.83
C CYS A 333 3.65 -11.31 0.85
N GLU A 334 2.47 -11.02 0.35
CA GLU A 334 2.15 -9.83 -0.45
C GLU A 334 0.78 -9.27 -0.09
N GLY A 335 0.65 -7.93 -0.10
CA GLY A 335 -0.65 -7.28 -0.05
C GLY A 335 -1.42 -7.37 -1.37
N PHE A 336 -0.69 -7.45 -2.49
CA PHE A 336 -1.22 -7.73 -3.82
C PHE A 336 -0.15 -8.29 -4.77
N GLY A 337 0.96 -7.58 -5.02
CA GLY A 337 2.03 -8.02 -5.92
C GLY A 337 1.80 -7.57 -7.37
N MET A 338 1.74 -6.26 -7.63
CA MET A 338 1.55 -5.69 -8.97
C MET A 338 2.38 -6.33 -10.09
N PRO A 339 3.70 -6.60 -9.92
CA PRO A 339 4.54 -7.11 -11.00
C PRO A 339 4.06 -8.41 -11.64
N GLN A 340 3.45 -9.32 -10.86
CA GLN A 340 2.93 -10.57 -11.40
C GLN A 340 1.71 -10.36 -12.32
N VAL A 341 0.88 -9.35 -12.03
CA VAL A 341 -0.29 -9.03 -12.86
C VAL A 341 0.12 -8.20 -14.09
N GLU A 342 1.14 -7.37 -13.98
CA GLU A 342 1.75 -6.67 -15.13
C GLU A 342 2.38 -7.67 -16.11
N ALA A 343 3.11 -8.68 -15.60
CA ALA A 343 3.64 -9.75 -16.42
C ALA A 343 2.51 -10.56 -17.11
N ALA A 344 1.45 -10.89 -16.36
CA ALA A 344 0.28 -11.59 -16.88
C ALA A 344 -0.43 -10.78 -17.99
N ALA A 345 -0.51 -9.46 -17.85
CA ALA A 345 -1.05 -8.57 -18.89
C ALA A 345 -0.22 -8.60 -20.18
N CYS A 346 1.09 -8.84 -20.08
CA CYS A 346 1.97 -9.12 -21.23
C CYS A 346 1.86 -10.58 -21.74
N GLY A 347 0.90 -11.35 -21.25
CA GLY A 347 0.71 -12.75 -21.63
C GLY A 347 1.81 -13.68 -21.09
N VAL A 348 2.52 -13.30 -20.04
CA VAL A 348 3.57 -14.14 -19.44
C VAL A 348 2.92 -15.07 -18.41
N PRO A 349 3.10 -16.40 -18.51
CA PRO A 349 2.64 -17.36 -17.50
C PRO A 349 3.26 -17.04 -16.12
N ILE A 350 2.48 -17.22 -15.06
CA ILE A 350 2.89 -16.85 -13.70
C ILE A 350 3.09 -18.10 -12.85
N ALA A 351 4.19 -18.14 -12.10
CA ALA A 351 4.39 -19.02 -10.96
C ALA A 351 4.53 -18.16 -9.70
N THR A 352 3.70 -18.38 -8.71
CA THR A 352 3.65 -17.55 -7.50
C THR A 352 3.45 -18.38 -6.24
N VAL A 353 4.00 -17.91 -5.12
CA VAL A 353 3.82 -18.58 -3.82
C VAL A 353 2.32 -18.59 -3.48
N ASN A 354 1.78 -19.76 -3.20
CA ASN A 354 0.36 -19.93 -2.89
C ASN A 354 0.08 -19.55 -1.43
N TYR A 355 0.20 -18.25 -1.14
CA TYR A 355 -0.02 -17.67 0.20
C TYR A 355 -0.38 -16.19 0.11
N SER A 356 -1.22 -15.72 1.05
CA SER A 356 -1.69 -14.34 1.15
C SER A 356 -2.38 -13.85 -0.15
N ALA A 357 -2.28 -12.59 -0.51
CA ALA A 357 -2.90 -12.08 -1.73
C ALA A 357 -2.41 -12.76 -3.04
N MET A 358 -1.33 -13.54 -2.98
CA MET A 358 -0.88 -14.32 -4.13
C MET A 358 -1.79 -15.54 -4.42
N GLU A 359 -2.57 -16.01 -3.42
CA GLU A 359 -3.61 -17.03 -3.63
C GLU A 359 -4.66 -16.58 -4.66
N ASP A 360 -5.02 -15.30 -4.61
CA ASP A 360 -5.94 -14.69 -5.58
C ASP A 360 -5.40 -14.78 -7.01
N VAL A 361 -4.09 -14.60 -7.19
CA VAL A 361 -3.45 -14.68 -8.50
C VAL A 361 -3.41 -16.12 -9.00
N VAL A 362 -3.15 -17.08 -8.10
CA VAL A 362 -3.23 -18.51 -8.43
C VAL A 362 -4.63 -18.85 -8.93
N GLU A 363 -5.66 -18.43 -8.22
CA GLU A 363 -7.06 -18.74 -8.56
C GLU A 363 -7.53 -17.99 -9.81
N LYS A 364 -7.36 -16.66 -9.83
CA LYS A 364 -7.94 -15.79 -10.88
C LYS A 364 -7.21 -15.87 -12.22
N LEU A 365 -5.88 -16.12 -12.20
CA LEU A 365 -5.07 -16.23 -13.42
C LEU A 365 -4.69 -17.67 -13.79
N GLU A 366 -5.17 -18.65 -13.01
CA GLU A 366 -4.75 -20.06 -13.15
C GLU A 366 -3.22 -20.19 -13.16
N ALA A 367 -2.57 -19.40 -12.27
CA ALA A 367 -1.13 -19.39 -12.14
C ALA A 367 -0.62 -20.68 -11.49
N TYR A 368 0.63 -21.03 -11.75
CA TYR A 368 1.28 -22.19 -11.14
C TYR A 368 1.51 -21.93 -9.63
N PRO A 369 0.91 -22.74 -8.74
CA PRO A 369 1.04 -22.54 -7.29
C PRO A 369 2.38 -23.09 -6.78
N ILE A 370 3.25 -22.24 -6.29
CA ILE A 370 4.44 -22.66 -5.56
C ILE A 370 4.03 -23.02 -4.14
N SER A 371 4.28 -24.25 -3.74
CA SER A 371 3.92 -24.77 -2.42
C SER A 371 4.70 -24.08 -1.30
N ILE A 372 4.13 -24.11 -0.09
CA ILE A 372 4.78 -23.60 1.11
C ILE A 372 5.71 -24.68 1.67
N GLY A 373 6.98 -24.32 1.89
CA GLY A 373 7.97 -25.20 2.51
C GLY A 373 7.93 -25.15 4.04
N SER A 374 7.75 -23.95 4.61
CA SER A 374 7.62 -23.77 6.05
C SER A 374 6.91 -22.49 6.42
N TYR A 375 6.39 -22.46 7.65
CA TYR A 375 5.76 -21.29 8.27
C TYR A 375 6.63 -20.74 9.39
N PHE A 376 6.62 -19.43 9.55
CA PHE A 376 7.18 -18.79 10.74
C PHE A 376 6.31 -17.63 11.20
N LYS A 377 6.42 -17.29 12.49
CA LYS A 377 5.71 -16.14 13.06
C LYS A 377 6.64 -14.94 13.09
N GLU A 378 6.23 -13.87 12.41
CA GLU A 378 6.95 -12.60 12.44
C GLU A 378 6.81 -11.93 13.81
N LEU A 379 7.90 -11.40 14.36
CA LEU A 379 7.89 -10.85 15.72
C LEU A 379 7.14 -9.51 15.78
N GLU A 380 7.28 -8.68 14.77
CA GLU A 380 6.76 -7.32 14.74
C GLU A 380 5.24 -7.29 14.61
N THR A 381 4.71 -8.03 13.67
CA THR A 381 3.26 -8.07 13.38
C THR A 381 2.54 -9.22 14.08
N LYS A 382 3.29 -10.22 14.57
CA LYS A 382 2.79 -11.50 15.07
C LYS A 382 2.03 -12.33 14.04
N ALA A 383 2.06 -11.93 12.79
CA ALA A 383 1.44 -12.63 11.68
C ALA A 383 2.27 -13.85 11.24
N ILE A 384 1.60 -14.80 10.63
CA ILE A 384 2.25 -15.94 9.99
C ILE A 384 2.82 -15.49 8.63
N ARG A 385 4.04 -15.92 8.36
CA ARG A 385 4.75 -15.72 7.10
C ARG A 385 5.23 -17.07 6.59
N VAL A 386 5.63 -17.14 5.33
CA VAL A 386 6.02 -18.41 4.71
C VAL A 386 7.39 -18.34 4.04
N TYR A 387 8.07 -19.50 4.01
CA TYR A 387 9.12 -19.75 3.03
C TYR A 387 8.57 -20.70 1.97
N PRO A 388 8.76 -20.40 0.69
CA PRO A 388 8.34 -21.28 -0.41
C PRO A 388 9.17 -22.57 -0.45
N ASP A 389 8.57 -23.63 -1.03
CA ASP A 389 9.28 -24.85 -1.33
C ASP A 389 10.01 -24.74 -2.69
N ASN A 390 11.33 -24.69 -2.65
CA ASN A 390 12.17 -24.57 -3.84
C ASN A 390 12.05 -25.80 -4.77
N GLN A 391 11.72 -26.99 -4.25
CA GLN A 391 11.47 -28.17 -5.09
C GLN A 391 10.14 -28.05 -5.84
N SER A 392 9.15 -27.41 -5.24
CA SER A 392 7.87 -27.11 -5.91
C SER A 392 8.10 -26.24 -7.14
N LEU A 393 8.87 -25.13 -7.03
CA LEU A 393 9.18 -24.31 -8.20
C LEU A 393 9.98 -25.08 -9.26
N LYS A 394 10.98 -25.88 -8.86
CA LYS A 394 11.70 -26.76 -9.80
C LYS A 394 10.72 -27.63 -10.60
N ASN A 395 9.79 -28.30 -9.94
CA ASN A 395 8.83 -29.18 -10.60
C ASN A 395 7.91 -28.41 -11.56
N ILE A 396 7.45 -27.22 -11.18
CA ILE A 396 6.67 -26.31 -12.03
C ILE A 396 7.47 -25.92 -13.28
N LEU A 397 8.74 -25.54 -13.12
CA LEU A 397 9.58 -25.15 -14.25
C LEU A 397 9.84 -26.33 -15.20
N ILE A 398 10.05 -27.54 -14.67
CA ILE A 398 10.19 -28.74 -15.48
C ILE A 398 8.89 -29.03 -16.24
N GLU A 399 7.74 -28.99 -15.57
CA GLU A 399 6.43 -29.17 -16.23
C GLU A 399 6.22 -28.14 -17.35
N PHE A 400 6.46 -26.86 -17.07
CA PHE A 400 6.27 -25.78 -18.04
C PHE A 400 7.22 -25.88 -19.23
N LEU A 401 8.50 -26.13 -19.00
CA LEU A 401 9.50 -26.19 -20.07
C LEU A 401 9.31 -27.40 -20.99
N ASN A 402 8.74 -28.50 -20.48
CA ASN A 402 8.43 -29.70 -21.27
C ASN A 402 7.15 -29.56 -22.13
N LYS A 403 6.36 -28.49 -21.96
CA LYS A 403 5.19 -28.23 -22.82
C LYS A 403 5.62 -27.87 -24.24
N THR A 404 4.78 -28.27 -25.21
CA THR A 404 4.94 -27.85 -26.60
C THR A 404 4.80 -26.35 -26.77
N GLU A 405 5.35 -25.78 -27.82
CA GLU A 405 5.22 -24.33 -28.09
C GLU A 405 3.76 -23.91 -28.27
N LYS A 406 2.91 -24.78 -28.82
CA LYS A 406 1.47 -24.51 -28.90
C LYS A 406 0.83 -24.40 -27.53
N GLU A 407 1.09 -25.35 -26.62
CA GLU A 407 0.57 -25.29 -25.26
C GLU A 407 1.04 -24.05 -24.53
N LYS A 408 2.30 -23.63 -24.68
CA LYS A 408 2.84 -22.39 -24.11
C LYS A 408 2.12 -21.17 -24.67
N GLN A 409 1.82 -21.13 -25.96
CA GLN A 409 1.05 -20.04 -26.59
C GLN A 409 -0.38 -20.00 -26.08
N ASP A 410 -1.04 -21.15 -25.93
CA ASP A 410 -2.40 -21.24 -25.38
C ASP A 410 -2.45 -20.74 -23.93
N ILE A 411 -1.44 -21.11 -23.10
CA ILE A 411 -1.31 -20.59 -21.73
C ILE A 411 -1.12 -19.06 -21.74
N ARG A 412 -0.25 -18.51 -22.61
CA ARG A 412 -0.05 -17.07 -22.74
C ARG A 412 -1.34 -16.33 -23.08
N ALA A 413 -2.08 -16.83 -24.07
CA ALA A 413 -3.36 -16.23 -24.48
C ALA A 413 -4.39 -16.29 -23.35
N ARG A 414 -4.45 -17.41 -22.62
CA ARG A 414 -5.36 -17.60 -21.48
C ARG A 414 -5.00 -16.68 -20.32
N THR A 415 -3.72 -16.58 -19.95
CA THR A 415 -3.24 -15.67 -18.91
C THR A 415 -3.64 -14.23 -19.21
N ARG A 416 -3.47 -13.77 -20.45
CA ARG A 416 -3.91 -12.44 -20.88
C ARG A 416 -5.43 -12.26 -20.74
N ALA A 417 -6.21 -13.20 -21.24
CA ALA A 417 -7.69 -13.12 -21.18
C ALA A 417 -8.21 -13.09 -19.74
N LEU A 418 -7.62 -13.87 -18.84
CA LEU A 418 -7.96 -13.85 -17.41
C LEU A 418 -7.55 -12.52 -16.75
N THR A 419 -6.42 -11.94 -17.13
CA THR A 419 -6.00 -10.61 -16.65
C THR A 419 -7.00 -9.52 -17.07
N GLU A 420 -7.43 -9.51 -18.32
CA GLU A 420 -8.46 -8.59 -18.84
C GLU A 420 -9.79 -8.74 -18.08
N LYS A 421 -10.16 -9.96 -17.73
CA LYS A 421 -11.39 -10.24 -16.99
C LYS A 421 -11.34 -9.76 -15.54
N HIS A 422 -10.24 -10.02 -14.84
CA HIS A 422 -10.18 -9.86 -13.38
C HIS A 422 -9.49 -8.57 -12.94
N TYR A 423 -8.57 -8.00 -13.72
CA TYR A 423 -7.73 -6.86 -13.35
C TYR A 423 -7.88 -5.68 -14.31
N ASN A 424 -9.10 -5.43 -14.75
CA ASN A 424 -9.43 -4.30 -15.63
C ASN A 424 -9.85 -3.08 -14.79
N TRP A 425 -9.16 -1.96 -14.97
CA TRP A 425 -9.43 -0.71 -14.25
C TRP A 425 -10.85 -0.18 -14.43
N GLU A 426 -11.45 -0.35 -15.60
CA GLU A 426 -12.81 0.14 -15.85
C GLU A 426 -13.84 -0.59 -14.96
N ASN A 427 -13.67 -1.91 -14.81
CA ASN A 427 -14.52 -2.72 -13.94
C ASN A 427 -14.30 -2.34 -12.46
N ILE A 428 -13.06 -2.11 -12.06
CA ILE A 428 -12.70 -1.75 -10.69
C ILE A 428 -13.22 -0.36 -10.33
N ALA A 429 -13.01 0.63 -11.20
CA ALA A 429 -13.55 1.97 -11.00
C ALA A 429 -15.09 1.96 -10.93
N LYS A 430 -15.75 1.07 -11.69
CA LYS A 430 -17.20 0.91 -11.63
C LYS A 430 -17.68 0.39 -10.28
N LYS A 431 -16.96 -0.54 -9.65
CA LYS A 431 -17.27 -1.01 -8.29
C LYS A 431 -17.21 0.15 -7.28
N TRP A 432 -16.15 0.96 -7.35
CA TRP A 432 -16.02 2.17 -6.54
C TRP A 432 -17.17 3.16 -6.78
N GLN A 433 -17.50 3.47 -8.04
CA GLN A 433 -18.58 4.38 -8.38
C GLN A 433 -19.93 3.88 -7.84
N ASN A 434 -20.23 2.59 -8.01
CA ASN A 434 -21.49 2.02 -7.52
C ASN A 434 -21.65 2.22 -6.02
N TYR A 435 -20.57 2.12 -5.24
CA TYR A 435 -20.63 2.36 -3.81
C TYR A 435 -20.69 3.85 -3.48
N LEU A 436 -19.83 4.67 -4.09
CA LEU A 436 -19.76 6.12 -3.84
C LEU A 436 -21.10 6.82 -4.17
N ASP A 437 -21.82 6.34 -5.18
CA ASP A 437 -23.16 6.85 -5.55
C ASP A 437 -24.22 6.57 -4.46
N THR A 438 -23.97 5.70 -3.48
CA THR A 438 -24.88 5.41 -2.36
C THR A 438 -24.62 6.25 -1.11
N ILE A 439 -23.51 6.98 -1.05
CA ILE A 439 -23.11 7.72 0.15
C ILE A 439 -23.98 8.96 0.32
N PRO A 440 -24.60 9.15 1.50
CA PRO A 440 -25.43 10.32 1.76
C PRO A 440 -24.58 11.59 1.87
N SER A 441 -25.15 12.72 1.46
CA SER A 441 -24.50 14.02 1.65
C SER A 441 -24.37 14.37 3.13
N SER A 442 -23.19 14.83 3.52
CA SER A 442 -22.90 15.34 4.87
C SER A 442 -23.17 16.85 5.02
N GLU A 443 -23.65 17.54 3.98
CA GLU A 443 -23.80 18.98 3.95
C GLU A 443 -24.61 19.54 5.13
N ALA A 444 -25.72 18.90 5.48
CA ALA A 444 -26.57 19.31 6.61
C ALA A 444 -25.81 19.27 7.94
N LYS A 445 -24.96 18.24 8.15
CA LYS A 445 -24.12 18.12 9.34
C LYS A 445 -23.11 19.27 9.47
N TRP A 446 -22.51 19.68 8.35
CA TRP A 446 -21.57 20.79 8.34
C TRP A 446 -22.20 22.14 8.69
N GLN A 447 -23.53 22.25 8.56
CA GLN A 447 -24.31 23.46 8.86
C GLN A 447 -24.98 23.42 10.25
N GLU A 448 -24.91 22.31 10.99
CA GLU A 448 -25.47 22.21 12.34
C GLU A 448 -24.85 23.27 13.28
N PRO A 449 -25.62 23.78 14.26
CA PRO A 449 -25.06 24.65 15.31
C PRO A 449 -23.91 23.97 16.06
N PRO A 450 -22.97 24.77 16.64
CA PRO A 450 -21.87 24.18 17.40
C PRO A 450 -22.37 23.46 18.64
N ASN A 451 -21.77 22.31 18.89
CA ASN A 451 -22.00 21.52 20.08
C ASN A 451 -20.71 21.48 20.92
N PHE A 452 -20.77 21.96 22.15
CA PHE A 452 -19.61 21.96 23.04
C PHE A 452 -19.74 20.89 24.11
N LEU A 453 -18.62 20.23 24.39
CA LEU A 453 -18.48 19.27 25.48
C LEU A 453 -18.01 19.97 26.76
N VAL A 454 -18.47 19.50 27.90
CA VAL A 454 -18.03 19.95 29.22
C VAL A 454 -16.80 19.13 29.64
N PRO A 455 -15.68 19.78 29.99
CA PRO A 455 -14.51 19.08 30.52
C PRO A 455 -14.80 18.31 31.79
N ILE A 456 -14.02 17.26 32.03
CA ILE A 456 -14.09 16.45 33.26
C ILE A 456 -13.45 17.26 34.39
N ASP A 457 -14.11 17.31 35.56
CA ASP A 457 -13.56 17.96 36.74
C ASP A 457 -12.26 17.28 37.20
N PRO A 458 -11.11 17.95 37.22
CA PRO A 458 -9.87 17.36 37.70
C PRO A 458 -9.91 16.89 39.15
N ASN A 459 -10.83 17.43 39.96
CA ASN A 459 -10.98 17.04 41.37
C ASN A 459 -11.42 15.59 41.55
N ILE A 460 -11.97 14.96 40.54
CA ILE A 460 -12.26 13.51 40.57
C ILE A 460 -11.01 12.69 40.86
N CYS A 461 -9.80 13.22 40.60
CA CYS A 461 -8.54 12.56 40.93
C CYS A 461 -8.19 12.58 42.44
N ASN A 462 -8.87 13.41 43.23
CA ASN A 462 -8.63 13.55 44.67
C ASN A 462 -9.47 12.55 45.50
N GLU A 463 -10.42 11.85 44.88
CA GLU A 463 -11.16 10.76 45.53
C GLU A 463 -10.27 9.52 45.69
N ASN A 464 -10.52 8.75 46.73
CA ASN A 464 -9.67 7.62 47.16
C ASN A 464 -9.31 6.68 45.98
N PRO A 465 -8.02 6.51 45.65
CA PRO A 465 -7.60 5.75 44.46
C PRO A 465 -8.10 4.30 44.40
N GLN A 466 -8.46 3.69 45.56
CA GLN A 466 -8.95 2.32 45.61
C GLN A 466 -10.41 2.15 45.16
N ASN A 467 -11.17 3.23 45.03
CA ASN A 467 -12.59 3.21 44.63
C ASN A 467 -12.88 3.87 43.30
N ILE A 468 -11.85 4.25 42.52
CA ILE A 468 -12.06 4.90 41.24
C ILE A 468 -12.33 3.84 40.20
N ASN A 469 -13.57 3.63 40.06
CA ASN A 469 -14.21 2.77 39.11
C ASN A 469 -14.32 3.52 37.76
N HIS A 470 -14.06 2.81 36.66
CA HIS A 470 -14.41 3.24 35.29
C HIS A 470 -15.80 3.87 35.24
N MET A 471 -16.73 3.42 36.05
CA MET A 471 -18.09 3.93 36.19
C MET A 471 -18.13 5.39 36.67
N ALA A 472 -17.27 5.82 37.59
CA ALA A 472 -17.25 7.22 38.04
C ALA A 472 -16.79 8.17 36.93
N LEU A 473 -15.76 7.75 36.19
CA LEU A 473 -15.25 8.50 35.05
C LEU A 473 -16.28 8.57 33.93
N MET A 474 -16.89 7.44 33.56
CA MET A 474 -17.97 7.37 32.57
C MET A 474 -19.21 8.18 33.00
N THR A 475 -19.56 8.12 34.26
CA THR A 475 -20.69 8.90 34.81
C THR A 475 -20.43 10.39 34.68
N SER A 476 -19.22 10.87 35.02
CA SER A 476 -18.84 12.28 34.87
C SER A 476 -18.91 12.74 33.39
N ILE A 477 -18.43 11.91 32.47
CA ILE A 477 -18.48 12.22 31.02
C ILE A 477 -19.94 12.26 30.54
N CYS A 478 -20.74 11.24 30.90
CA CYS A 478 -22.09 11.07 30.39
C CYS A 478 -23.07 12.12 30.96
N ILE A 479 -23.05 12.36 32.29
CA ILE A 479 -23.99 13.30 32.92
C ILE A 479 -23.79 14.72 32.41
N ASN A 480 -22.53 15.17 32.31
CA ASN A 480 -22.23 16.52 31.88
C ASN A 480 -22.39 16.74 30.37
N ASN A 481 -22.41 15.66 29.58
CA ASN A 481 -22.42 15.75 28.13
C ASN A 481 -23.62 15.03 27.47
N LEU A 482 -24.67 14.71 28.20
CA LEU A 482 -25.83 13.94 27.72
C LEU A 482 -26.38 14.41 26.37
N LYS A 483 -26.48 15.72 26.15
CA LYS A 483 -26.99 16.30 24.89
C LYS A 483 -26.01 16.15 23.72
N ASN A 484 -24.72 16.05 24.00
CA ASN A 484 -23.64 16.08 22.99
C ASN A 484 -22.80 14.79 23.01
N ILE A 485 -23.30 13.75 23.67
CA ILE A 485 -22.57 12.48 23.85
C ILE A 485 -22.21 11.82 22.52
N LYS A 486 -22.98 12.11 21.46
CA LYS A 486 -22.69 11.65 20.09
C LYS A 486 -21.35 12.15 19.54
N LEU A 487 -20.81 13.26 20.07
CA LEU A 487 -19.49 13.79 19.67
C LEU A 487 -18.34 13.03 20.32
N ILE A 488 -18.63 12.21 21.30
CA ILE A 488 -17.64 11.46 22.05
C ILE A 488 -17.48 10.08 21.40
N SER A 489 -16.31 9.82 20.85
CA SER A 489 -16.00 8.48 20.35
C SER A 489 -15.95 7.47 21.49
N SER A 490 -16.90 6.55 21.54
CA SER A 490 -16.93 5.47 22.52
C SER A 490 -15.66 4.63 22.49
N LYS A 491 -15.08 4.43 21.31
CA LYS A 491 -13.82 3.71 21.14
C LYS A 491 -12.62 4.44 21.76
N ARG A 492 -12.56 5.78 21.61
CA ARG A 492 -11.50 6.57 22.27
C ARG A 492 -11.58 6.46 23.78
N ILE A 493 -12.79 6.54 24.31
CA ILE A 493 -13.02 6.37 25.75
C ILE A 493 -12.66 4.95 26.20
N LEU A 494 -13.11 3.94 25.46
CA LEU A 494 -12.80 2.54 25.78
C LEU A 494 -11.29 2.30 25.82
N ASN A 495 -10.54 2.84 24.87
CA ASN A 495 -9.07 2.71 24.86
C ASN A 495 -8.43 3.35 26.10
N ILE A 496 -8.90 4.54 26.52
CA ILE A 496 -8.40 5.20 27.74
C ILE A 496 -8.75 4.37 28.99
N LEU A 497 -9.96 3.82 29.06
CA LEU A 497 -10.39 2.98 30.17
C LEU A 497 -9.61 1.65 30.24
N GLN A 498 -9.32 1.04 29.11
CA GLN A 498 -8.48 -0.17 29.05
C GLN A 498 -7.07 0.12 29.53
N ASN A 499 -6.46 1.23 29.09
CA ASN A 499 -5.15 1.63 29.59
C ASN A 499 -5.17 1.86 31.11
N LEU A 500 -6.24 2.45 31.62
CA LEU A 500 -6.42 2.68 33.06
C LEU A 500 -6.56 1.34 33.82
N GLU A 501 -7.26 0.37 33.24
CA GLU A 501 -7.41 -0.98 33.82
C GLU A 501 -6.06 -1.72 33.88
N TYR A 502 -5.27 -1.64 32.81
CA TYR A 502 -3.95 -2.29 32.78
C TYR A 502 -2.88 -1.54 33.59
N GLY A 503 -3.11 -0.29 33.99
CA GLY A 503 -2.18 0.54 34.73
C GLY A 503 -0.92 0.95 33.97
N TYR A 504 -0.86 0.70 32.67
CA TYR A 504 0.27 1.11 31.82
C TYR A 504 -0.16 1.28 30.36
N VAL A 505 0.64 2.03 29.60
CA VAL A 505 0.51 2.18 28.15
C VAL A 505 1.87 1.92 27.50
N GLN A 506 1.87 1.16 26.43
CA GLN A 506 3.07 0.91 25.64
C GLN A 506 3.19 1.96 24.52
N GLN A 507 4.30 2.70 24.52
CA GLN A 507 4.67 3.65 23.45
C GLN A 507 6.02 3.23 22.85
N GLY A 508 5.96 2.56 21.71
CA GLY A 508 7.17 1.99 21.11
C GLY A 508 7.85 0.98 22.05
N PRO A 509 9.17 1.09 22.28
CA PRO A 509 9.89 0.19 23.17
C PRO A 509 9.69 0.49 24.66
N ASN A 510 9.01 1.61 25.01
CA ASN A 510 8.85 2.07 26.38
C ASN A 510 7.44 1.76 26.92
N VAL A 511 7.40 1.25 28.14
CA VAL A 511 6.16 1.10 28.92
C VAL A 511 6.11 2.22 29.94
N ARG A 512 4.99 2.95 29.99
CA ARG A 512 4.76 4.02 30.97
C ARG A 512 3.63 3.65 31.90
N SER A 513 3.72 4.06 33.16
CA SER A 513 2.60 3.96 34.09
C SER A 513 1.45 4.84 33.62
N TYR A 514 0.23 4.32 33.73
CA TYR A 514 -0.99 5.00 33.33
C TYR A 514 -1.96 5.03 34.51
N GLY A 515 -2.32 6.21 34.95
CA GLY A 515 -3.18 6.39 36.11
C GLY A 515 -4.36 7.31 35.83
N LEU A 516 -5.26 7.45 36.80
CA LEU A 516 -6.48 8.24 36.66
C LEU A 516 -6.20 9.70 36.25
N LYS A 517 -5.18 10.34 36.83
CA LYS A 517 -4.81 11.71 36.49
C LYS A 517 -4.48 11.83 34.99
N GLN A 518 -3.68 10.91 34.47
CA GLN A 518 -3.33 10.89 33.05
C GLN A 518 -4.56 10.61 32.17
N ALA A 519 -5.45 9.70 32.58
CA ALA A 519 -6.70 9.42 31.87
C ALA A 519 -7.59 10.67 31.78
N VAL A 520 -7.74 11.42 32.89
CA VAL A 520 -8.52 12.68 32.92
C VAL A 520 -7.87 13.77 32.07
N GLU A 521 -6.54 13.88 32.12
CA GLU A 521 -5.80 14.83 31.27
C GLU A 521 -5.99 14.52 29.78
N GLU A 522 -5.85 13.27 29.37
CA GLU A 522 -6.06 12.83 27.97
C GLU A 522 -7.50 13.06 27.51
N LEU A 523 -8.49 12.73 28.35
CA LEU A 523 -9.89 12.98 28.05
C LEU A 523 -10.19 14.49 27.91
N ASN A 524 -9.65 15.32 28.80
CA ASN A 524 -9.84 16.76 28.72
C ASN A 524 -9.16 17.38 27.49
N VAL A 525 -7.98 16.90 27.11
CA VAL A 525 -7.34 17.28 25.85
C VAL A 525 -8.21 16.89 24.66
N TYR A 526 -8.77 15.68 24.67
CA TYR A 526 -9.69 15.20 23.64
C TYR A 526 -10.95 16.07 23.54
N ILE A 527 -11.63 16.34 24.67
CA ILE A 527 -12.81 17.22 24.74
C ILE A 527 -12.46 18.62 24.23
N GLN A 528 -11.30 19.15 24.61
CA GLN A 528 -10.85 20.46 24.17
C GLN A 528 -10.61 20.51 22.66
N ASN A 529 -10.04 19.47 22.08
CA ASN A 529 -9.83 19.38 20.64
C ASN A 529 -11.17 19.37 19.89
N ILE A 530 -12.18 18.63 20.36
CA ILE A 530 -13.53 18.65 19.80
C ILE A 530 -14.11 20.07 19.88
N ASN A 531 -14.05 20.71 21.04
CA ASN A 531 -14.58 22.06 21.24
C ASN A 531 -13.88 23.09 20.34
N ASN A 532 -12.57 22.99 20.15
CA ASN A 532 -11.82 23.88 19.25
C ASN A 532 -12.23 23.62 17.78
N SER A 533 -12.43 22.39 17.40
CA SER A 533 -12.88 22.02 16.05
C SER A 533 -14.30 22.53 15.79
N GLU A 534 -15.22 22.42 16.77
CA GLU A 534 -16.57 22.98 16.67
C GLU A 534 -16.54 24.52 16.55
N LYS A 535 -15.66 25.20 17.29
CA LYS A 535 -15.44 26.66 17.13
C LYS A 535 -14.91 26.99 15.74
N ALA A 536 -13.93 26.24 15.24
CA ALA A 536 -13.38 26.46 13.91
C ALA A 536 -14.43 26.21 12.82
N ARG A 537 -15.23 25.14 12.94
CA ARG A 537 -16.28 24.78 11.99
C ARG A 537 -17.35 25.86 11.83
N THR A 538 -17.71 26.53 12.93
CA THR A 538 -18.79 27.53 12.97
C THR A 538 -18.28 28.99 12.87
N SER A 539 -16.96 29.20 12.93
CA SER A 539 -16.36 30.50 12.65
C SER A 539 -16.36 30.79 11.15
N ASN A 540 -16.31 32.06 10.76
CA ASN A 540 -16.13 32.48 9.37
C ASN A 540 -14.70 32.14 8.89
N TYR A 541 -14.36 30.87 8.90
CA TYR A 541 -13.10 30.34 8.44
C TYR A 541 -12.90 30.64 6.94
N LYS A 542 -11.84 31.38 6.61
CA LYS A 542 -11.55 31.80 5.23
C LYS A 542 -10.21 31.30 4.69
N SER A 543 -9.32 30.79 5.55
CA SER A 543 -7.99 30.34 5.12
C SER A 543 -7.31 29.38 6.12
N GLU A 544 -6.32 28.63 5.63
CA GLU A 544 -5.44 27.78 6.45
C GLU A 544 -4.74 28.57 7.57
N GLU A 545 -4.44 29.84 7.34
CA GLU A 545 -3.84 30.74 8.35
C GLU A 545 -4.78 31.05 9.51
N ASP A 546 -6.08 31.14 9.25
CA ASP A 546 -7.08 31.34 10.31
C ASP A 546 -7.20 30.13 11.22
N TYR A 547 -7.12 28.92 10.67
CA TYR A 547 -7.13 27.69 11.47
C TYR A 547 -5.90 27.61 12.39
N ILE A 548 -4.72 27.90 11.88
CA ILE A 548 -3.48 27.95 12.66
C ILE A 548 -3.61 28.93 13.83
N LYS A 549 -4.27 30.05 13.62
CA LYS A 549 -4.53 31.06 14.65
C LYS A 549 -5.45 30.51 15.76
N TYR A 550 -6.49 29.73 15.39
CA TYR A 550 -7.42 29.14 16.38
C TYR A 550 -6.83 27.90 17.07
N SER A 551 -5.98 27.12 16.40
CA SER A 551 -5.31 25.95 16.99
C SER A 551 -4.13 26.31 17.91
N LYS A 552 -3.45 27.45 17.67
CA LYS A 552 -2.29 27.90 18.44
C LYS A 552 -2.63 28.69 19.71
N ILE A 553 -3.87 29.10 19.94
CA ILE A 553 -4.23 29.91 21.13
C ILE A 553 -4.07 29.14 22.46
N LYS A 554 -3.66 27.84 22.45
CA LYS A 554 -3.57 27.04 23.67
C LYS A 554 -2.32 26.18 23.85
N ALA A 555 -1.23 26.49 23.19
CA ALA A 555 0.08 25.98 23.60
C ALA A 555 0.82 26.91 24.57
N SER A 556 0.19 27.97 25.02
CA SER A 556 0.81 29.04 25.85
C SER A 556 0.01 29.41 27.10
N THR A 557 -0.76 28.48 27.68
CA THR A 557 -1.24 28.59 29.06
C THR A 557 -1.12 27.30 29.81
#